data_ed34782ded165f1ffb4f284683b32b0d
#
_entry.id   ed34782ded165f1ffb4f284683b32b0d
#
_cell.length_a   1.000
_cell.length_b   1.000
_cell.length_c   1.000
_cell.angle_alpha   90.00
_cell.angle_beta   90.00
_cell.angle_gamma   90.00
#
_symmetry.space_group_name_H-M   'P 1'
#
loop_
_entity.id
_entity.type
_entity.pdbx_description
1 polymer ?
#
loop_
_entity_poly.entity_id
_entity_poly.type
_entity_poly.pdbx_seq_one_letter_code
_entity_poly.pdbx_strand_id
1 'polypeptide(L)'
;MKNKILNPLSMLVIGILLGIMSRLFDMYTNVLCDVFSEFAIWVLFGTLISIYSKSRVDAMKNILPFCIGMLISYYTVAVITHGVYNTSFIIGWTIFAIFSPLFAYLTYMAKENNKFSKIIGILIVLFSILSSIILFDKLRFYDYIIDFILIYFLFIKK
;
A
#
# COMPACT_ATOMS: atom_id res chain seq x y z
N MET A 1 -17.16 -17.15 5.59
CA MET A 1 -15.84 -17.71 6.00
C MET A 1 -15.04 -16.60 6.68
N LYS A 2 -14.63 -16.79 7.95
CA LYS A 2 -13.76 -15.83 8.63
C LYS A 2 -12.39 -15.89 7.97
N ASN A 3 -11.96 -14.83 7.29
CA ASN A 3 -10.61 -14.74 6.74
C ASN A 3 -9.60 -14.83 7.90
N LYS A 4 -9.06 -16.02 8.14
CA LYS A 4 -8.04 -16.28 9.17
C LYS A 4 -6.72 -15.53 8.87
N ILE A 5 -6.52 -15.15 7.60
CA ILE A 5 -5.29 -14.49 7.12
C ILE A 5 -5.23 -13.02 7.52
N LEU A 6 -6.37 -12.30 7.54
CA LEU A 6 -6.41 -10.88 7.89
C LEU A 6 -6.43 -10.70 9.41
N ASN A 7 -5.27 -10.79 10.02
CA ASN A 7 -5.00 -10.47 11.41
C ASN A 7 -3.65 -9.73 11.52
N PRO A 8 -3.41 -8.95 12.59
CA PRO A 8 -2.21 -8.12 12.70
C PRO A 8 -0.90 -8.87 12.56
N LEU A 9 -0.81 -10.10 13.10
CA LEU A 9 0.41 -10.91 13.04
C LEU A 9 0.70 -11.38 11.60
N SER A 10 -0.31 -11.89 10.90
CA SER A 10 -0.16 -12.29 9.50
C SER A 10 0.18 -11.10 8.62
N MET A 11 -0.41 -9.92 8.87
CA MET A 11 -0.11 -8.70 8.13
C MET A 11 1.32 -8.23 8.37
N LEU A 12 1.84 -8.36 9.60
CA LEU A 12 3.24 -8.08 9.90
C LEU A 12 4.17 -9.00 9.08
N VAL A 13 3.89 -10.30 9.06
CA VAL A 13 4.70 -11.26 8.30
C VAL A 13 4.66 -10.98 6.80
N ILE A 14 3.48 -10.70 6.25
CA ILE A 14 3.32 -10.34 4.84
C ILE A 14 4.07 -9.04 4.53
N GLY A 15 3.99 -8.03 5.41
CA GLY A 15 4.74 -6.79 5.28
C GLY A 15 6.25 -7.03 5.25
N ILE A 16 6.77 -7.84 6.16
CA ILE A 16 8.19 -8.22 6.20
C ILE A 16 8.61 -8.89 4.89
N LEU A 17 7.86 -9.87 4.41
CA LEU A 17 8.18 -10.57 3.17
C LEU A 17 8.18 -9.61 1.97
N LEU A 18 7.15 -8.76 1.86
CA LEU A 18 7.07 -7.78 0.77
C LEU A 18 8.17 -6.72 0.85
N GLY A 19 8.58 -6.29 2.04
CA GLY A 19 9.69 -5.36 2.19
C GLY A 19 11.04 -5.95 1.76
N ILE A 20 11.30 -7.22 2.13
CA ILE A 20 12.48 -7.94 1.65
C ILE A 20 12.44 -8.08 0.12
N MET A 21 11.31 -8.54 -0.43
CA MET A 21 11.13 -8.71 -1.87
C MET A 21 11.31 -7.39 -2.63
N SER A 22 10.70 -6.31 -2.13
CA SER A 22 10.83 -4.97 -2.72
C SER A 22 12.29 -4.55 -2.82
N ARG A 23 13.09 -4.73 -1.76
CA ARG A 23 14.51 -4.43 -1.80
C ARG A 23 15.30 -5.33 -2.77
N LEU A 24 14.97 -6.61 -2.84
CA LEU A 24 15.60 -7.50 -3.82
C LEU A 24 15.26 -7.10 -5.25
N PHE A 25 14.03 -6.68 -5.51
CA PHE A 25 13.64 -6.16 -6.83
C PHE A 25 14.41 -4.89 -7.20
N ASP A 26 14.65 -3.98 -6.25
CA ASP A 26 15.50 -2.80 -6.46
C ASP A 26 16.93 -3.17 -6.92
N MET A 27 17.42 -4.32 -6.50
CA MET A 27 18.79 -4.77 -6.82
C MET A 27 18.89 -5.54 -8.13
N TYR A 28 17.86 -6.30 -8.51
CA TYR A 28 17.95 -7.28 -9.58
C TYR A 28 17.08 -7.00 -10.80
N THR A 29 16.08 -6.09 -10.69
CA THR A 29 15.12 -5.88 -11.77
C THR A 29 14.72 -4.41 -11.89
N ASN A 30 14.89 -3.80 -13.06
CA ASN A 30 14.49 -2.42 -13.29
C ASN A 30 12.97 -2.23 -13.26
N VAL A 31 12.21 -3.14 -13.88
CA VAL A 31 10.75 -3.02 -13.99
C VAL A 31 10.06 -3.22 -12.64
N LEU A 32 10.45 -4.24 -11.87
CA LEU A 32 9.85 -4.50 -10.56
C LEU A 32 10.31 -3.45 -9.53
N CYS A 33 11.55 -2.96 -9.62
CA CYS A 33 12.02 -1.82 -8.85
C CYS A 33 11.07 -0.63 -9.04
N ASP A 34 10.78 -0.27 -10.27
CA ASP A 34 9.90 0.83 -10.61
C ASP A 34 8.49 0.66 -10.01
N VAL A 35 7.90 -0.55 -10.14
CA VAL A 35 6.56 -0.84 -9.61
C VAL A 35 6.50 -0.72 -8.07
N PHE A 36 7.50 -1.28 -7.37
CA PHE A 36 7.51 -1.29 -5.91
C PHE A 36 8.00 0.02 -5.29
N SER A 37 8.64 0.89 -6.08
CA SER A 37 9.02 2.24 -5.66
C SER A 37 7.86 3.24 -5.71
N GLU A 38 6.73 2.88 -6.33
CA GLU A 38 5.56 3.74 -6.45
C GLU A 38 4.60 3.63 -5.28
N PHE A 39 3.93 4.75 -4.97
CA PHE A 39 2.84 4.74 -4.00
C PHE A 39 1.63 3.94 -4.49
N ALA A 40 1.36 3.88 -5.79
CA ALA A 40 0.20 3.23 -6.38
C ALA A 40 0.05 1.76 -5.94
N ILE A 41 1.13 0.98 -5.98
CA ILE A 41 1.10 -0.43 -5.55
C ILE A 41 0.81 -0.56 -4.04
N TRP A 42 1.34 0.35 -3.22
CA TRP A 42 1.10 0.34 -1.78
C TRP A 42 -0.30 0.81 -1.41
N VAL A 43 -0.85 1.76 -2.17
CA VAL A 43 -2.27 2.17 -2.09
C VAL A 43 -3.17 0.98 -2.43
N LEU A 44 -2.82 0.19 -3.45
CA LEU A 44 -3.55 -1.02 -3.81
C LEU A 44 -3.53 -2.05 -2.65
N PHE A 45 -2.36 -2.39 -2.11
CA PHE A 45 -2.26 -3.32 -0.98
C PHE A 45 -3.02 -2.80 0.25
N GLY A 46 -2.84 -1.53 0.60
CA GLY A 46 -3.55 -0.89 1.71
C GLY A 46 -5.07 -0.92 1.52
N THR A 47 -5.54 -0.67 0.31
CA THR A 47 -6.96 -0.76 -0.05
C THR A 47 -7.49 -2.18 0.11
N LEU A 48 -6.79 -3.19 -0.42
CA LEU A 48 -7.21 -4.59 -0.30
C LEU A 48 -7.25 -5.05 1.16
N ILE A 49 -6.22 -4.76 1.95
CA ILE A 49 -6.21 -5.07 3.39
C ILE A 49 -7.40 -4.43 4.08
N SER A 50 -7.69 -3.16 3.76
CA SER A 50 -8.76 -2.39 4.41
C SER A 50 -10.14 -2.93 4.07
N ILE A 51 -10.48 -3.09 2.79
CA ILE A 51 -11.81 -3.53 2.35
C ILE A 51 -12.14 -4.97 2.73
N TYR A 52 -11.12 -5.85 2.84
CA TYR A 52 -11.30 -7.25 3.24
C TYR A 52 -11.20 -7.47 4.75
N SER A 53 -10.87 -6.45 5.54
CA SER A 53 -10.93 -6.50 7.00
C SER A 53 -12.37 -6.64 7.49
N LYS A 54 -12.55 -7.10 8.74
CA LYS A 54 -13.88 -7.37 9.32
C LYS A 54 -14.61 -6.10 9.76
N SER A 55 -13.85 -5.12 10.20
CA SER A 55 -14.36 -3.81 10.68
C SER A 55 -13.37 -2.70 10.36
N ARG A 56 -13.79 -1.45 10.53
CA ARG A 56 -12.91 -0.27 10.39
C ARG A 56 -11.72 -0.36 11.35
N VAL A 57 -11.95 -0.78 12.58
CA VAL A 57 -10.91 -0.93 13.61
C VAL A 57 -9.96 -2.09 13.25
N ASP A 58 -10.46 -3.18 12.70
CA ASP A 58 -9.62 -4.28 12.24
C ASP A 58 -8.77 -3.86 11.02
N ALA A 59 -9.30 -3.03 10.13
CA ALA A 59 -8.53 -2.45 9.03
C ALA A 59 -7.34 -1.64 9.55
N MET A 60 -7.57 -0.76 10.54
CA MET A 60 -6.51 0.01 11.20
C MET A 60 -5.46 -0.88 11.85
N LYS A 61 -5.90 -1.92 12.59
CA LYS A 61 -5.01 -2.85 13.28
C LYS A 61 -4.20 -3.74 12.35
N ASN A 62 -4.70 -4.01 11.15
CA ASN A 62 -4.05 -4.86 10.16
C ASN A 62 -3.03 -4.07 9.34
N ILE A 63 -3.34 -2.83 8.95
CA ILE A 63 -2.47 -2.05 8.07
C ILE A 63 -1.21 -1.56 8.77
N LEU A 64 -1.29 -1.16 10.01
CA LEU A 64 -0.14 -0.61 10.74
C LEU A 64 1.03 -1.61 10.84
N PRO A 65 0.83 -2.85 11.32
CA PRO A 65 1.92 -3.83 11.37
C PRO A 65 2.40 -4.23 9.96
N PHE A 66 1.53 -4.23 8.96
CA PHE A 66 1.93 -4.43 7.57
C PHE A 66 2.94 -3.35 7.11
N CYS A 67 2.62 -2.08 7.28
CA CYS A 67 3.49 -0.97 6.90
C CYS A 67 4.79 -0.95 7.72
N ILE A 68 4.73 -1.18 9.03
CA ILE A 68 5.91 -1.23 9.90
C ILE A 68 6.82 -2.40 9.50
N GLY A 69 6.24 -3.60 9.29
CA GLY A 69 6.99 -4.78 8.87
C GLY A 69 7.72 -4.56 7.54
N MET A 70 7.03 -3.96 6.57
CA MET A 70 7.59 -3.61 5.27
C MET A 70 8.75 -2.62 5.39
N LEU A 71 8.57 -1.52 6.14
CA LEU A 71 9.61 -0.51 6.32
C LEU A 71 10.87 -1.09 6.99
N ILE A 72 10.69 -1.76 8.12
CA ILE A 72 11.80 -2.31 8.88
C ILE A 72 12.58 -3.30 8.02
N SER A 73 11.89 -4.22 7.35
CA SER A 73 12.55 -5.26 6.55
C SER A 73 13.24 -4.68 5.32
N TYR A 74 12.60 -3.75 4.58
CA TYR A 74 13.20 -3.09 3.44
C TYR A 74 14.52 -2.39 3.82
N TYR A 75 14.50 -1.53 4.84
CA TYR A 75 15.69 -0.80 5.25
C TYR A 75 16.74 -1.66 5.94
N THR A 76 16.35 -2.71 6.66
CA THR A 76 17.30 -3.69 7.21
C THR A 76 18.08 -4.36 6.08
N VAL A 77 17.40 -4.84 5.04
CA VAL A 77 18.07 -5.44 3.87
C VAL A 77 18.89 -4.40 3.12
N ALA A 78 18.42 -3.13 3.01
CA ALA A 78 19.17 -2.06 2.37
C ALA A 78 20.50 -1.78 3.09
N VAL A 79 20.51 -1.78 4.42
CA VAL A 79 21.74 -1.64 5.22
C VAL A 79 22.68 -2.83 5.02
N ILE A 80 22.16 -4.06 5.10
CA ILE A 80 22.98 -5.29 4.93
C ILE A 80 23.60 -5.34 3.53
N THR A 81 22.88 -4.88 2.51
CA THR A 81 23.34 -4.90 1.11
C THR A 81 24.13 -3.64 0.72
N HIS A 82 24.53 -2.82 1.67
CA HIS A 82 25.23 -1.53 1.43
C HIS A 82 24.55 -0.65 0.37
N GLY A 83 23.22 -0.69 0.33
CA GLY A 83 22.44 0.08 -0.63
C GLY A 83 22.39 1.56 -0.29
N VAL A 84 22.31 2.39 -1.32
CA VAL A 84 22.11 3.83 -1.15
C VAL A 84 20.64 4.08 -0.80
N TYR A 85 20.38 4.80 0.27
CA TYR A 85 19.04 5.25 0.66
C TYR A 85 19.08 6.70 1.13
N ASN A 86 18.03 7.46 0.80
CA ASN A 86 17.93 8.86 1.18
C ASN A 86 17.08 8.99 2.45
N THR A 87 17.58 9.72 3.44
CA THR A 87 16.89 9.97 4.72
C THR A 87 15.50 10.60 4.53
N SER A 88 15.32 11.46 3.52
CA SER A 88 14.02 12.06 3.23
C SER A 88 12.97 11.02 2.85
N PHE A 89 13.34 9.97 2.10
CA PHE A 89 12.44 8.86 1.78
C PHE A 89 12.08 8.04 3.01
N ILE A 90 13.05 7.78 3.91
CA ILE A 90 12.77 7.09 5.17
C ILE A 90 11.74 7.86 5.99
N ILE A 91 11.92 9.18 6.12
CA ILE A 91 10.98 10.03 6.85
C ILE A 91 9.60 10.01 6.18
N GLY A 92 9.54 10.19 4.86
CA GLY A 92 8.29 10.19 4.11
C GLY A 92 7.50 8.88 4.27
N TRP A 93 8.15 7.75 4.10
CA TRP A 93 7.54 6.43 4.28
C TRP A 93 7.15 6.14 5.73
N THR A 94 7.93 6.63 6.71
CA THR A 94 7.60 6.51 8.13
C THR A 94 6.35 7.31 8.47
N ILE A 95 6.24 8.55 7.98
CA ILE A 95 5.05 9.38 8.15
C ILE A 95 3.84 8.68 7.52
N PHE A 96 3.97 8.17 6.30
CA PHE A 96 2.91 7.41 5.63
C PHE A 96 2.46 6.20 6.47
N ALA A 97 3.41 5.43 7.01
CA ALA A 97 3.12 4.27 7.86
C ALA A 97 2.37 4.66 9.15
N ILE A 98 2.75 5.77 9.79
CA ILE A 98 2.08 6.27 11.00
C ILE A 98 0.62 6.68 10.70
N PHE A 99 0.38 7.31 9.54
CA PHE A 99 -0.97 7.72 9.13
C PHE A 99 -1.77 6.60 8.44
N SER A 100 -1.14 5.46 8.11
CA SER A 100 -1.81 4.35 7.43
C SER A 100 -3.08 3.83 8.13
N PRO A 101 -3.20 3.81 9.49
CA PRO A 101 -4.45 3.43 10.14
C PRO A 101 -5.61 4.37 9.83
N LEU A 102 -5.35 5.69 9.75
CA LEU A 102 -6.37 6.66 9.37
C LEU A 102 -6.83 6.44 7.92
N PHE A 103 -5.88 6.24 7.01
CA PHE A 103 -6.19 5.92 5.62
C PHE A 103 -6.98 4.61 5.49
N ALA A 104 -6.61 3.56 6.25
CA ALA A 104 -7.33 2.30 6.26
C ALA A 104 -8.76 2.44 6.79
N TYR A 105 -8.98 3.26 7.81
CA TYR A 105 -10.31 3.58 8.32
C TYR A 105 -11.18 4.22 7.23
N LEU A 106 -10.66 5.24 6.54
CA LEU A 106 -11.36 5.92 5.44
C LEU A 106 -11.60 4.96 4.26
N THR A 107 -10.59 4.16 3.89
CA THR A 107 -10.69 3.19 2.80
C THR A 107 -11.75 2.11 3.08
N TYR A 108 -11.86 1.66 4.34
CA TYR A 108 -12.93 0.74 4.70
C TYR A 108 -14.31 1.34 4.46
N MET A 109 -14.49 2.65 4.68
CA MET A 109 -15.75 3.34 4.39
C MET A 109 -16.11 3.33 2.89
N ALA A 110 -15.12 3.20 2.01
CA ALA A 110 -15.39 3.05 0.57
C ALA A 110 -16.14 1.76 0.24
N LYS A 111 -16.07 0.74 1.10
CA LYS A 111 -16.84 -0.50 0.98
C LYS A 111 -18.32 -0.33 1.35
N GLU A 112 -18.67 0.66 2.16
CA GLU A 112 -20.04 0.88 2.62
C GLU A 112 -20.91 1.41 1.47
N ASN A 113 -22.22 1.12 1.52
CA ASN A 113 -23.17 1.50 0.47
C ASN A 113 -23.80 2.86 0.76
N ASN A 114 -22.97 3.92 0.87
CA ASN A 114 -23.44 5.28 1.10
C ASN A 114 -22.84 6.27 0.08
N LYS A 115 -23.34 7.51 0.04
CA LYS A 115 -22.86 8.55 -0.89
C LYS A 115 -21.38 8.88 -0.65
N PHE A 116 -20.92 8.87 0.59
CA PHE A 116 -19.50 9.13 0.94
C PHE A 116 -18.56 8.03 0.45
N SER A 117 -19.02 6.81 0.37
CA SER A 117 -18.22 5.68 -0.11
C SER A 117 -17.71 5.88 -1.54
N LYS A 118 -18.57 6.44 -2.43
CA LYS A 118 -18.17 6.73 -3.82
C LYS A 118 -17.13 7.85 -3.86
N ILE A 119 -17.31 8.89 -3.05
CA ILE A 119 -16.36 10.01 -2.98
C ILE A 119 -15.01 9.52 -2.49
N ILE A 120 -14.97 8.72 -1.42
CA ILE A 120 -13.73 8.14 -0.90
C ILE A 120 -13.04 7.24 -1.95
N GLY A 121 -13.81 6.40 -2.65
CA GLY A 121 -13.26 5.56 -3.73
C GLY A 121 -12.63 6.40 -4.84
N ILE A 122 -13.28 7.49 -5.27
CA ILE A 122 -12.72 8.41 -6.27
C ILE A 122 -11.43 9.07 -5.74
N LEU A 123 -11.43 9.52 -4.49
CA LEU A 123 -10.24 10.14 -3.89
C LEU A 123 -9.04 9.17 -3.81
N ILE A 124 -9.28 7.89 -3.52
CA ILE A 124 -8.22 6.87 -3.50
C ILE A 124 -7.61 6.69 -4.89
N VAL A 125 -8.45 6.57 -5.92
CA VAL A 125 -7.97 6.42 -7.31
C VAL A 125 -7.24 7.69 -7.77
N LEU A 126 -7.77 8.86 -7.48
CA LEU A 126 -7.10 10.14 -7.78
C LEU A 126 -5.75 10.25 -7.07
N PHE A 127 -5.67 9.86 -5.79
CA PHE A 127 -4.41 9.85 -5.06
C PHE A 127 -3.38 8.91 -5.70
N SER A 128 -3.79 7.70 -6.14
CA SER A 128 -2.93 6.76 -6.86
C SER A 128 -2.36 7.39 -8.13
N ILE A 129 -3.23 7.93 -8.99
CA ILE A 129 -2.84 8.58 -10.26
C ILE A 129 -1.92 9.77 -10.02
N LEU A 130 -2.30 10.67 -9.11
CA LEU A 130 -1.52 11.87 -8.81
C LEU A 130 -0.15 11.53 -8.22
N SER A 131 -0.06 10.51 -7.36
CA SER A 131 1.22 10.09 -6.80
C SER A 131 2.19 9.60 -7.87
N SER A 132 1.71 8.84 -8.86
CA SER A 132 2.53 8.39 -10.00
C SER A 132 3.01 9.56 -10.86
N ILE A 133 2.13 10.53 -11.14
CA ILE A 133 2.50 11.72 -11.93
C ILE A 133 3.52 12.60 -11.16
N ILE A 134 3.32 12.81 -9.86
CA ILE A 134 4.21 13.68 -9.06
C ILE A 134 5.60 13.06 -8.87
N LEU A 135 5.69 11.73 -8.73
CA LEU A 135 6.95 11.06 -8.48
C LEU A 135 7.74 10.74 -9.75
N PHE A 136 7.06 10.53 -10.88
CA PHE A 136 7.68 10.03 -12.10
C PHE A 136 7.38 10.87 -13.37
N ASP A 137 6.73 12.01 -13.22
CA ASP A 137 6.34 12.95 -14.29
C ASP A 137 5.43 12.35 -15.39
N LYS A 138 5.03 11.08 -15.26
CA LYS A 138 4.16 10.39 -16.24
C LYS A 138 3.51 9.17 -15.62
N LEU A 139 2.39 8.74 -16.21
CA LEU A 139 1.80 7.44 -15.96
C LEU A 139 2.52 6.37 -16.79
N ARG A 140 2.91 5.29 -16.16
CA ARG A 140 3.55 4.14 -16.79
C ARG A 140 2.54 3.03 -17.04
N PHE A 141 2.87 2.07 -17.88
CA PHE A 141 1.92 1.00 -18.27
C PHE A 141 1.35 0.24 -17.05
N TYR A 142 2.16 -0.04 -16.05
CA TYR A 142 1.71 -0.75 -14.86
C TYR A 142 0.85 0.11 -13.92
N ASP A 143 0.94 1.43 -13.96
CA ASP A 143 0.05 2.32 -13.21
C ASP A 143 -1.40 2.14 -13.68
N TYR A 144 -1.62 2.07 -14.99
CA TYR A 144 -2.97 1.80 -15.54
C TYR A 144 -3.53 0.46 -15.05
N ILE A 145 -2.68 -0.58 -14.94
CA ILE A 145 -3.10 -1.90 -14.43
C ILE A 145 -3.48 -1.79 -12.96
N ILE A 146 -2.66 -1.12 -12.14
CA ILE A 146 -2.90 -0.92 -10.71
C ILE A 146 -4.20 -0.13 -10.51
N ASP A 147 -4.37 0.98 -11.20
CA ASP A 147 -5.56 1.82 -11.11
C ASP A 147 -6.83 1.09 -11.59
N PHE A 148 -6.73 0.30 -12.65
CA PHE A 148 -7.84 -0.56 -13.11
C PHE A 148 -8.25 -1.57 -12.02
N ILE A 149 -7.28 -2.22 -11.36
CA ILE A 149 -7.54 -3.14 -10.25
C ILE A 149 -8.17 -2.39 -9.07
N LEU A 150 -7.68 -1.20 -8.73
CA LEU A 150 -8.27 -0.35 -7.68
C LEU A 150 -9.75 -0.01 -7.98
N ILE A 151 -10.04 0.44 -9.20
CA ILE A 151 -11.40 0.75 -9.64
C ILE A 151 -12.29 -0.48 -9.55
N TYR A 152 -11.80 -1.64 -10.01
CA TYR A 152 -12.55 -2.89 -9.94
C TYR A 152 -12.93 -3.24 -8.49
N PHE A 153 -11.99 -3.19 -7.55
CA PHE A 153 -12.26 -3.54 -6.15
C PHE A 153 -13.08 -2.49 -5.41
N LEU A 154 -12.94 -1.21 -5.73
CA LEU A 154 -13.66 -0.13 -5.04
C LEU A 154 -15.09 0.07 -5.56
N PHE A 155 -15.35 -0.22 -6.83
CA PHE A 155 -16.64 0.11 -7.45
C PHE A 155 -17.43 -1.09 -7.95
N ILE A 156 -16.77 -2.20 -8.34
CA ILE A 156 -17.44 -3.36 -8.95
C ILE A 156 -17.58 -4.50 -7.94
N LYS A 157 -16.52 -4.85 -7.22
CA LYS A 157 -16.49 -6.02 -6.31
C LYS A 157 -16.72 -5.62 -4.84
N LYS A 158 -17.65 -4.74 -4.58
CA LYS A 158 -18.01 -4.36 -3.20
C LYS A 158 -18.62 -5.48 -2.40
#